data_e56f7d061a1e87a5ee26047e1e5c1de3
#
_entry.id   e56f7d061a1e87a5ee26047e1e5c1de3
#
_cell.length_a   1.000
_cell.length_b   1.000
_cell.length_c   1.000
_cell.angle_alpha   90.00
_cell.angle_beta   90.00
_cell.angle_gamma   90.00
#
_symmetry.space_group_name_H-M   'P 1'
#
loop_
_entity.id
_entity.type
_entity.pdbx_description
1 polymer ?
#
loop_
_entity_poly.entity_id
_entity_poly.type
_entity_poly.pdbx_seq_one_letter_code
_entity_poly.pdbx_strand_id
1 'polypeptide(L)' 'MFRIISRYIYTDIFEKIDSANSYEEALLLLNEYKLSFGSKFELDILEE' A
#
# COMPACT_ATOMS: atom_id res chain seq x y z
N MET A 1 7.88 -2.33 -11.92
CA MET A 1 7.31 -2.96 -10.72
C MET A 1 6.64 -1.93 -9.85
N PHE A 2 5.57 -2.28 -9.20
CA PHE A 2 4.82 -1.38 -8.33
C PHE A 2 4.88 -1.89 -6.91
N ARG A 3 5.22 -0.99 -5.99
CA ARG A 3 5.36 -1.32 -4.58
C ARG A 3 4.18 -0.75 -3.82
N ILE A 4 3.60 -1.56 -2.93
CA ILE A 4 2.54 -1.10 -2.05
C ILE A 4 3.15 -0.79 -0.70
N ILE A 5 2.94 0.44 -0.24
CA ILE A 5 3.49 0.92 1.02
C ILE A 5 2.36 1.32 1.97
N SER A 6 2.64 1.21 3.24
CA SER A 6 1.73 1.68 4.28
C SER A 6 2.45 2.65 5.21
N ARG A 7 1.69 3.59 5.74
CA ARG A 7 2.17 4.51 6.76
C ARG A 7 1.13 4.60 7.85
N TYR A 8 1.54 4.36 9.09
CA TYR A 8 0.67 4.60 10.23
C TYR A 8 0.52 6.12 10.39
N ILE A 9 -0.72 6.61 10.53
CA ILE A 9 -0.99 8.06 10.45
C ILE A 9 -0.32 8.87 11.56
N TYR A 10 0.06 8.22 12.65
CA TYR A 10 0.70 8.90 13.79
C TYR A 10 2.23 8.90 13.70
N THR A 11 2.80 8.39 12.62
CA THR A 11 4.24 8.34 12.39
C THR A 11 4.55 8.73 10.96
N ASP A 12 5.85 8.97 10.69
CA ASP A 12 6.32 9.21 9.33
C ASP A 12 7.03 7.99 8.75
N ILE A 13 6.84 6.84 9.38
CA ILE A 13 7.50 5.61 8.95
C ILE A 13 6.67 4.92 7.90
N PHE A 14 7.30 4.61 6.76
CA PHE A 14 6.69 3.87 5.67
C PHE A 14 7.19 2.43 5.70
N GLU A 15 6.29 1.49 5.42
CA GLU A 15 6.66 0.09 5.30
C GLU A 15 6.17 -0.46 3.97
N LYS A 16 7.03 -1.24 3.31
CA LYS A 16 6.64 -1.98 2.13
C LYS A 16 5.86 -3.21 2.58
N ILE A 17 4.65 -3.36 2.11
CA ILE A 17 3.81 -4.50 2.49
C ILE A 17 3.64 -5.51 1.36
N ASP A 18 3.79 -5.08 0.10
CA ASP A 18 3.66 -5.99 -1.03
C ASP A 18 4.21 -5.32 -2.29
N SER A 19 4.23 -6.09 -3.37
CA SER A 19 4.62 -5.59 -4.69
C SER A 19 3.78 -6.28 -5.77
N ALA A 20 3.68 -5.65 -6.93
CA ALA A 20 2.92 -6.16 -8.04
C ALA A 20 3.66 -5.87 -9.36
N ASN A 21 3.40 -6.69 -10.38
CA ASN A 21 4.04 -6.53 -11.68
C ASN A 21 3.32 -5.54 -12.59
N SER A 22 2.07 -5.22 -12.29
CA SER A 22 1.29 -4.25 -13.06
C SER A 22 0.56 -3.31 -12.12
N TYR A 23 0.20 -2.15 -12.66
CA TYR A 23 -0.56 -1.17 -11.89
C TYR A 23 -1.96 -1.69 -11.52
N GLU A 24 -2.59 -2.43 -12.43
CA GLU A 24 -3.91 -2.99 -12.18
C GLU A 24 -3.88 -3.98 -11.02
N GLU A 25 -2.86 -4.84 -11.00
CA GLU A 25 -2.66 -5.78 -9.91
C GLU A 25 -2.41 -5.04 -8.59
N ALA A 26 -1.61 -3.97 -8.65
CA ALA A 26 -1.33 -3.16 -7.47
C ALA A 26 -2.60 -2.52 -6.92
N LEU A 27 -3.50 -2.05 -7.78
CA LEU A 27 -4.77 -1.48 -7.34
C LEU A 27 -5.65 -2.50 -6.64
N LEU A 28 -5.69 -3.72 -7.13
CA LEU A 28 -6.45 -4.79 -6.49
C LEU A 28 -5.90 -5.08 -5.10
N LEU A 29 -4.58 -5.20 -4.99
CA LEU A 29 -3.94 -5.42 -3.70
C LEU A 29 -4.16 -4.24 -2.75
N LEU A 30 -4.05 -3.03 -3.26
CA LEU A 30 -4.27 -1.83 -2.46
C LEU A 30 -5.66 -1.82 -1.82
N ASN A 31 -6.69 -2.16 -2.61
CA ASN A 31 -8.05 -2.18 -2.12
C ASN A 31 -8.25 -3.25 -1.04
N GLU A 32 -7.64 -4.41 -1.21
CA GLU A 32 -7.69 -5.47 -0.21
C GLU A 32 -7.02 -5.05 1.09
N TYR A 33 -5.85 -4.42 0.99
CA TYR A 33 -5.13 -3.97 2.18
C TYR A 33 -5.86 -2.83 2.89
N LYS A 34 -6.53 -1.95 2.15
CA LYS A 34 -7.31 -0.89 2.77
C LYS A 34 -8.42 -1.44 3.66
N LEU A 35 -9.03 -2.53 3.23
CA LEU A 35 -10.06 -3.18 4.04
C LEU A 35 -9.48 -3.82 5.30
N SER A 36 -8.27 -4.34 5.21
CA SER A 36 -7.62 -5.03 6.33
C SER A 36 -6.96 -4.08 7.33
N PHE A 37 -6.35 -3.00 6.83
CA PHE A 37 -5.55 -2.12 7.67
C PHE A 37 -6.38 -1.10 8.44
N GLY A 38 -7.53 -0.72 7.93
CA GLY A 38 -8.41 0.24 8.59
C GLY A 38 -7.99 1.69 8.39
N SER A 39 -8.65 2.59 9.13
CA SER A 39 -8.52 4.03 8.91
C SER A 39 -7.25 4.65 9.48
N LYS A 40 -6.49 3.92 10.30
CA LYS A 40 -5.27 4.45 10.93
C LYS A 40 -4.04 4.30 10.05
N PHE A 41 -4.19 3.75 8.86
CA PHE A 41 -3.10 3.55 7.92
C PHE A 41 -3.42 4.21 6.60
N GLU A 42 -2.42 4.87 6.03
CA GLU A 42 -2.49 5.37 4.67
C GLU A 42 -1.72 4.39 3.79
N LEU A 43 -2.32 4.01 2.68
CA LEU A 43 -1.72 3.08 1.73
C LEU A 43 -1.52 3.77 0.39
N ASP A 44 -0.42 3.46 -0.27
CA ASP A 44 -0.11 4.07 -1.56
C ASP A 44 0.66 3.10 -2.44
N ILE A 45 0.76 3.45 -3.72
CA ILE A 45 1.48 2.67 -4.71
C ILE A 45 2.63 3.53 -5.22
N LEU A 46 3.83 2.96 -5.17
CA LEU A 46 5.02 3.60 -5.75
C LEU A 46 5.50 2.78 -6.93
N GLU A 47 5.75 3.46 -8.03
CA GLU A 47 6.34 2.83 -9.20
C GLU A 47 7.87 2.83 -9.07
N GLU A 48 8.45 1.69 -9.35
CA GLU A 48 9.90 1.54 -9.36
C GLU A 48 10.44 1.35 -10.77
#